data_ac4d8ff25f0e724e0c373331e252a988
#
_entry.id   ac4d8ff25f0e724e0c373331e252a988
#
_cell.length_a   1.000
_cell.length_b   1.000
_cell.length_c   1.000
_cell.angle_alpha   90.00
_cell.angle_beta   90.00
_cell.angle_gamma   90.00
#
_symmetry.space_group_name_H-M   'P 1'
#
loop_
_entity.id
_entity.type
_entity.pdbx_description
1 polymer ?
#
loop_
_entity_poly.entity_id
_entity_poly.type
_entity_poly.pdbx_seq_one_letter_code
_entity_poly.pdbx_strand_id
1 'polypeptide(L)'
;MDQSEALQILKSGRSVFLTGQAGSGKTYVLKEYIKFLRGKGKLVGVTASTGVAATHLDGMTIHAWTGMGILDNLTKKDLKKIIKKKGVSLRIRNAQTLIIDEISMFSAGHLDIAEEIIRYARGTWEPFGGMQVVFCGDFFQLPPVNRCGVESMGKFAYHSRAWKELKPEVCYLTEQYRHKDQ
;
A
#
# COMPACT_ATOMS: atom_id res chain seq x y z
N MET A 1 -8.31 18.37 4.99
CA MET A 1 -7.33 19.04 4.09
C MET A 1 -7.77 18.93 2.66
N ASP A 2 -7.27 19.80 1.81
CA ASP A 2 -7.49 19.71 0.37
C ASP A 2 -6.47 18.78 -0.32
N GLN A 3 -6.66 18.57 -1.64
CA GLN A 3 -5.80 17.69 -2.44
C GLN A 3 -4.37 18.23 -2.59
N SER A 4 -4.20 19.56 -2.63
CA SER A 4 -2.88 20.19 -2.78
C SER A 4 -2.04 20.02 -1.52
N GLU A 5 -2.64 20.22 -0.34
CA GLU A 5 -2.01 19.98 0.95
C GLU A 5 -1.57 18.52 1.09
N ALA A 6 -2.45 17.56 0.78
CA ALA A 6 -2.13 16.13 0.80
C ALA A 6 -0.96 15.80 -0.13
N LEU A 7 -0.95 16.38 -1.33
CA LEU A 7 0.13 16.18 -2.30
C LEU A 7 1.47 16.76 -1.81
N GLN A 8 1.47 17.87 -1.09
CA GLN A 8 2.67 18.44 -0.48
C GLN A 8 3.25 17.51 0.59
N ILE A 9 2.39 16.95 1.44
CA ILE A 9 2.79 15.98 2.47
C ILE A 9 3.41 14.73 1.82
N LEU A 10 2.77 14.18 0.78
CA LEU A 10 3.32 13.06 0.02
C LEU A 10 4.70 13.37 -0.57
N LYS A 11 4.87 14.55 -1.18
CA LYS A 11 6.12 15.00 -1.77
C LYS A 11 7.25 15.21 -0.75
N SER A 12 6.92 15.40 0.53
CA SER A 12 7.92 15.50 1.60
C SER A 12 8.64 14.18 1.92
N GLY A 13 8.14 13.05 1.37
CA GLY A 13 8.73 11.72 1.59
C GLY A 13 8.22 11.00 2.84
N ARG A 14 7.27 11.57 3.57
CA ARG A 14 6.65 10.92 4.73
C ARG A 14 5.73 9.78 4.29
N SER A 15 5.68 8.71 5.10
CA SER A 15 4.67 7.67 4.92
C SER A 15 3.29 8.19 5.34
N VAL A 16 2.27 7.91 4.53
CA VAL A 16 0.95 8.54 4.63
C VAL A 16 -0.16 7.50 4.55
N PHE A 17 -1.21 7.71 5.32
CA PHE A 17 -2.52 7.13 5.06
C PHE A 17 -3.45 8.20 4.47
N LEU A 18 -3.65 8.13 3.16
CA LEU A 18 -4.55 9.01 2.41
C LEU A 18 -5.97 8.45 2.48
N THR A 19 -6.86 9.17 3.14
CA THR A 19 -8.25 8.76 3.32
C THR A 19 -9.22 9.89 3.07
N GLY A 20 -10.51 9.60 3.08
CA GLY A 20 -11.60 10.53 2.81
C GLY A 20 -12.78 9.82 2.18
N GLN A 21 -13.93 10.46 2.15
CA GLN A 21 -15.15 9.89 1.62
C GLN A 21 -15.04 9.51 0.13
N ALA A 22 -15.99 8.71 -0.35
CA ALA A 22 -16.09 8.42 -1.78
C ALA A 22 -16.25 9.73 -2.57
N GLY A 23 -15.45 9.88 -3.63
CA GLY A 23 -15.48 11.12 -4.45
C GLY A 23 -14.61 12.27 -3.94
N SER A 24 -13.87 12.11 -2.85
CA SER A 24 -12.92 13.14 -2.36
C SER A 24 -11.66 13.32 -3.23
N GLY A 25 -11.47 12.48 -4.25
CA GLY A 25 -10.37 12.62 -5.19
C GLY A 25 -9.07 11.90 -4.75
N LYS A 26 -9.14 10.90 -3.87
CA LYS A 26 -7.98 10.09 -3.47
C LYS A 26 -7.17 9.57 -4.67
N THR A 27 -7.86 8.97 -5.64
CA THR A 27 -7.24 8.41 -6.85
C THR A 27 -6.55 9.50 -7.68
N TYR A 28 -7.12 10.70 -7.75
CA TYR A 28 -6.52 11.84 -8.43
C TYR A 28 -5.19 12.23 -7.76
N VAL A 29 -5.19 12.39 -6.44
CA VAL A 29 -3.97 12.71 -5.67
C VAL A 29 -2.90 11.64 -5.87
N LEU A 30 -3.26 10.35 -5.86
CA LEU A 30 -2.32 9.26 -6.13
C LEU A 30 -1.73 9.35 -7.54
N LYS A 31 -2.55 9.58 -8.56
CA LYS A 31 -2.08 9.71 -9.96
C LYS A 31 -1.10 10.87 -10.13
N GLU A 32 -1.41 12.03 -9.57
CA GLU A 32 -0.52 13.19 -9.58
C GLU A 32 0.79 12.90 -8.83
N TYR A 33 0.71 12.20 -7.71
CA TYR A 33 1.90 11.82 -6.96
C TYR A 33 2.78 10.80 -7.70
N ILE A 34 2.19 9.78 -8.32
CA ILE A 34 2.91 8.80 -9.15
C ILE A 34 3.61 9.51 -10.32
N LYS A 35 2.90 10.42 -10.99
CA LYS A 35 3.47 11.25 -12.07
C LYS A 35 4.66 12.07 -11.60
N PHE A 36 4.56 12.71 -10.43
CA PHE A 36 5.66 13.46 -9.82
C PHE A 36 6.87 12.56 -9.55
N LEU A 37 6.68 11.38 -8.94
CA LEU A 37 7.76 10.47 -8.62
C LEU A 37 8.46 9.95 -9.88
N ARG A 38 7.68 9.52 -10.87
CA ARG A 38 8.21 9.07 -12.17
C ARG A 38 8.97 10.18 -12.89
N GLY A 39 8.47 11.42 -12.85
CA GLY A 39 9.14 12.60 -13.40
C GLY A 39 10.48 12.93 -12.71
N LYS A 40 10.67 12.46 -11.47
CA LYS A 40 11.94 12.54 -10.73
C LYS A 40 12.83 11.30 -10.92
N GLY A 41 12.47 10.39 -11.81
CA GLY A 41 13.21 9.15 -12.04
C GLY A 41 13.11 8.14 -10.87
N LYS A 42 12.16 8.32 -9.96
CA LYS A 42 11.99 7.40 -8.81
C LYS A 42 11.24 6.14 -9.23
N LEU A 43 11.71 5.00 -8.74
CA LEU A 43 11.03 3.72 -8.92
C LEU A 43 9.94 3.54 -7.85
N VAL A 44 8.71 3.34 -8.31
CA VAL A 44 7.51 3.28 -7.48
C VAL A 44 6.86 1.91 -7.61
N GLY A 45 6.60 1.25 -6.47
CA GLY A 45 5.71 0.11 -6.40
C GLY A 45 4.26 0.61 -6.37
N VAL A 46 3.58 0.57 -7.51
CA VAL A 46 2.14 0.91 -7.59
C VAL A 46 1.33 -0.35 -7.41
N THR A 47 0.63 -0.44 -6.28
CA THR A 47 -0.12 -1.65 -5.94
C THR A 47 -1.52 -1.33 -5.41
N ALA A 48 -2.37 -2.35 -5.37
CA ALA A 48 -3.66 -2.31 -4.72
C ALA A 48 -4.00 -3.65 -4.08
N SER A 49 -5.01 -3.66 -3.20
CA SER A 49 -5.49 -4.88 -2.56
C SER A 49 -6.18 -5.85 -3.54
N THR A 50 -6.79 -5.32 -4.60
CA THR A 50 -7.51 -6.11 -5.63
C THR A 50 -6.99 -5.84 -7.03
N GLY A 51 -7.23 -6.80 -7.97
CA GLY A 51 -6.83 -6.64 -9.36
C GLY A 51 -7.54 -5.48 -10.04
N VAL A 52 -8.84 -5.29 -9.78
CA VAL A 52 -9.62 -4.20 -10.36
C VAL A 52 -9.06 -2.84 -9.90
N ALA A 53 -8.81 -2.66 -8.61
CA ALA A 53 -8.23 -1.42 -8.10
C ALA A 53 -6.82 -1.15 -8.67
N ALA A 54 -6.02 -2.20 -8.83
CA ALA A 54 -4.67 -2.09 -9.40
C ALA A 54 -4.68 -1.55 -10.85
N THR A 55 -5.67 -1.93 -11.67
CA THR A 55 -5.78 -1.45 -13.06
C THR A 55 -6.06 0.05 -13.15
N HIS A 56 -6.73 0.64 -12.18
CA HIS A 56 -7.02 2.09 -12.16
C HIS A 56 -5.75 2.97 -12.02
N LEU A 57 -4.66 2.38 -11.52
CA LEU A 57 -3.38 3.06 -11.31
C LEU A 57 -2.25 2.50 -12.19
N ASP A 58 -2.56 1.67 -13.17
CA ASP A 58 -1.59 0.95 -14.00
C ASP A 58 -0.57 0.18 -13.15
N GLY A 59 -1.06 -0.46 -12.10
CA GLY A 59 -0.26 -1.21 -11.14
C GLY A 59 -0.58 -2.71 -11.13
N MET A 60 -0.18 -3.37 -10.06
CA MET A 60 -0.49 -4.78 -9.81
C MET A 60 -0.99 -4.98 -8.38
N THR A 61 -1.51 -6.17 -8.06
CA THR A 61 -1.89 -6.46 -6.67
C THR A 61 -0.65 -6.52 -5.78
N ILE A 62 -0.81 -6.11 -4.51
CA ILE A 62 0.28 -6.22 -3.52
C ILE A 62 0.74 -7.67 -3.37
N HIS A 63 -0.17 -8.64 -3.50
CA HIS A 63 0.13 -10.07 -3.50
C HIS A 63 1.11 -10.46 -4.61
N ALA A 64 0.87 -9.99 -5.83
CA ALA A 64 1.75 -10.23 -6.97
C ALA A 64 3.07 -9.45 -6.83
N TRP A 65 3.00 -8.21 -6.35
CA TRP A 65 4.17 -7.34 -6.22
C TRP A 65 5.18 -7.88 -5.22
N THR A 66 4.74 -8.35 -4.07
CA THR A 66 5.59 -8.98 -3.04
C THR A 66 5.93 -10.43 -3.35
N GLY A 67 5.17 -11.06 -4.27
CA GLY A 67 5.32 -12.48 -4.58
C GLY A 67 4.74 -13.42 -3.52
N MET A 68 4.02 -12.89 -2.52
CA MET A 68 3.41 -13.69 -1.45
C MET A 68 2.31 -14.64 -1.95
N GLY A 69 1.64 -14.30 -3.06
CA GLY A 69 0.53 -15.09 -3.59
C GLY A 69 -0.63 -15.17 -2.57
N ILE A 70 -1.09 -16.37 -2.30
CA ILE A 70 -2.23 -16.67 -1.40
C ILE A 70 -1.78 -17.17 -0.01
N LEU A 71 -0.58 -16.79 0.44
CA LEU A 71 -0.07 -17.25 1.74
C LEU A 71 -0.83 -16.58 2.90
N ASP A 72 -1.36 -17.40 3.80
CA ASP A 72 -1.94 -16.96 5.07
C ASP A 72 -0.93 -17.03 6.22
N ASN A 73 0.17 -17.76 6.03
CA ASN A 73 1.30 -17.86 6.95
C ASN A 73 2.62 -17.82 6.17
N LEU A 74 3.63 -17.18 6.74
CA LEU A 74 4.94 -17.02 6.12
C LEU A 74 6.00 -17.82 6.87
N THR A 75 6.65 -18.75 6.17
CA THR A 75 7.77 -19.51 6.72
C THR A 75 9.11 -19.02 6.17
N LYS A 76 10.21 -19.33 6.86
CA LYS A 76 11.57 -19.05 6.35
C LYS A 76 11.84 -19.70 4.99
N LYS A 77 11.20 -20.83 4.70
CA LYS A 77 11.31 -21.52 3.41
C LYS A 77 10.59 -20.71 2.31
N ASP A 78 9.42 -20.17 2.63
CA ASP A 78 8.66 -19.31 1.69
C ASP A 78 9.42 -18.02 1.38
N LEU A 79 9.97 -17.34 2.39
CA LEU A 79 10.83 -16.18 2.21
C LEU A 79 11.97 -16.45 1.24
N LYS A 80 12.73 -17.52 1.47
CA LYS A 80 13.83 -17.91 0.58
C LYS A 80 13.36 -18.20 -0.84
N LYS A 81 12.20 -18.87 -1.00
CA LYS A 81 11.62 -19.18 -2.31
C LYS A 81 11.15 -17.90 -3.05
N ILE A 82 10.50 -16.98 -2.34
CA ILE A 82 10.01 -15.72 -2.92
C ILE A 82 11.19 -14.87 -3.40
N ILE A 83 12.21 -14.70 -2.57
CA ILE A 83 13.38 -13.86 -2.90
C ILE A 83 14.25 -14.45 -4.02
N LYS A 84 14.23 -15.74 -4.23
CA LYS A 84 14.86 -16.37 -5.40
C LYS A 84 14.19 -15.97 -6.73
N LYS A 85 12.96 -15.50 -6.70
CA LYS A 85 12.30 -14.96 -7.90
C LYS A 85 12.94 -13.61 -8.25
N LYS A 86 13.87 -13.61 -9.20
CA LYS A 86 14.72 -12.45 -9.54
C LYS A 86 13.92 -11.16 -9.79
N GLY A 87 12.78 -11.25 -10.49
CA GLY A 87 11.93 -10.08 -10.77
C GLY A 87 11.27 -9.50 -9.51
N VAL A 88 10.86 -10.35 -8.55
CA VAL A 88 10.28 -9.91 -7.27
C VAL A 88 11.35 -9.21 -6.41
N SER A 89 12.48 -9.87 -6.23
CA SER A 89 13.57 -9.33 -5.42
C SER A 89 14.10 -7.99 -5.95
N LEU A 90 14.25 -7.88 -7.28
CA LEU A 90 14.77 -6.68 -7.91
C LEU A 90 13.83 -5.48 -7.74
N ARG A 91 12.52 -5.66 -8.01
CA ARG A 91 11.55 -4.56 -7.86
C ARG A 91 11.40 -4.09 -6.42
N ILE A 92 11.44 -5.02 -5.43
CA ILE A 92 11.38 -4.65 -4.02
C ILE A 92 12.62 -3.86 -3.60
N ARG A 93 13.81 -4.28 -4.01
CA ARG A 93 15.06 -3.60 -3.66
C ARG A 93 15.19 -2.23 -4.27
N ASN A 94 14.68 -2.05 -5.47
CA ASN A 94 14.84 -0.80 -6.23
C ASN A 94 13.72 0.21 -5.97
N ALA A 95 12.55 -0.21 -5.48
CA ALA A 95 11.46 0.71 -5.17
C ALA A 95 11.85 1.67 -4.05
N GLN A 96 11.55 2.94 -4.25
CA GLN A 96 11.76 4.01 -3.26
C GLN A 96 10.46 4.39 -2.54
N THR A 97 9.35 4.17 -3.21
CA THR A 97 8.00 4.40 -2.67
C THR A 97 7.12 3.20 -2.99
N LEU A 98 6.33 2.77 -2.02
CA LEU A 98 5.29 1.76 -2.20
C LEU A 98 3.92 2.41 -1.99
N ILE A 99 3.03 2.27 -2.96
CA ILE A 99 1.64 2.71 -2.87
C ILE A 99 0.75 1.48 -2.79
N ILE A 100 -0.15 1.44 -1.80
CA ILE A 100 -1.14 0.37 -1.64
C ILE A 100 -2.52 1.02 -1.62
N ASP A 101 -3.23 0.93 -2.74
CA ASP A 101 -4.60 1.43 -2.87
C ASP A 101 -5.62 0.42 -2.36
N GLU A 102 -6.81 0.90 -2.00
CA GLU A 102 -7.90 0.11 -1.38
C GLU A 102 -7.46 -0.69 -0.16
N ILE A 103 -6.67 -0.07 0.73
CA ILE A 103 -6.09 -0.72 1.91
C ILE A 103 -7.15 -1.27 2.87
N SER A 104 -8.39 -0.75 2.85
CA SER A 104 -9.50 -1.25 3.67
C SER A 104 -9.85 -2.71 3.42
N MET A 105 -9.60 -3.20 2.20
CA MET A 105 -9.83 -4.58 1.80
C MET A 105 -8.63 -5.50 2.09
N PHE A 106 -7.52 -4.97 2.58
CA PHE A 106 -6.32 -5.72 2.89
C PHE A 106 -6.24 -6.01 4.39
N SER A 107 -6.04 -7.28 4.76
CA SER A 107 -6.06 -7.67 6.16
C SER A 107 -4.76 -7.36 6.88
N ALA A 108 -4.83 -7.24 8.21
CA ALA A 108 -3.68 -7.03 9.08
C ALA A 108 -2.61 -8.12 8.89
N GLY A 109 -3.02 -9.39 8.85
CA GLY A 109 -2.10 -10.51 8.69
C GLY A 109 -1.38 -10.49 7.34
N HIS A 110 -2.10 -10.18 6.25
CA HIS A 110 -1.48 -10.06 4.94
C HIS A 110 -0.54 -8.85 4.85
N LEU A 111 -0.84 -7.74 5.53
CA LEU A 111 0.05 -6.60 5.57
C LEU A 111 1.35 -6.92 6.31
N ASP A 112 1.27 -7.67 7.41
CA ASP A 112 2.45 -8.13 8.14
C ASP A 112 3.32 -9.08 7.29
N ILE A 113 2.69 -10.01 6.54
CA ILE A 113 3.40 -10.90 5.61
C ILE A 113 4.09 -10.09 4.50
N ALA A 114 3.38 -9.15 3.87
CA ALA A 114 3.94 -8.31 2.81
C ALA A 114 5.15 -7.50 3.32
N GLU A 115 5.03 -6.92 4.50
CA GLU A 115 6.09 -6.14 5.14
C GLU A 115 7.31 -6.99 5.48
N GLU A 116 7.12 -8.19 6.00
CA GLU A 116 8.21 -9.11 6.32
C GLU A 116 8.99 -9.54 5.08
N ILE A 117 8.29 -9.82 3.97
CA ILE A 117 8.94 -10.11 2.68
C ILE A 117 9.78 -8.93 2.20
N ILE A 118 9.24 -7.71 2.32
CA ILE A 118 9.94 -6.48 1.91
C ILE A 118 11.20 -6.27 2.75
N ARG A 119 11.09 -6.37 4.07
CA ARG A 119 12.24 -6.28 4.99
C ARG A 119 13.32 -7.29 4.63
N TYR A 120 12.93 -8.54 4.48
CA TYR A 120 13.84 -9.62 4.16
C TYR A 120 14.55 -9.40 2.81
N ALA A 121 13.79 -8.96 1.79
CA ALA A 121 14.34 -8.66 0.47
C ALA A 121 15.35 -7.51 0.47
N ARG A 122 15.11 -6.50 1.30
CA ARG A 122 15.96 -5.31 1.42
C ARG A 122 17.09 -5.46 2.43
N GLY A 123 17.07 -6.51 3.26
CA GLY A 123 18.13 -6.77 4.24
C GLY A 123 18.22 -5.73 5.36
N THR A 124 17.10 -5.16 5.78
CA THR A 124 17.04 -4.13 6.83
C THR A 124 15.92 -4.42 7.84
N TRP A 125 16.05 -3.85 9.04
CA TRP A 125 15.05 -3.96 10.09
C TRP A 125 14.04 -2.80 10.11
N GLU A 126 14.23 -1.80 9.26
CA GLU A 126 13.31 -0.67 9.16
C GLU A 126 11.95 -1.11 8.59
N PRO A 127 10.83 -0.53 9.07
CA PRO A 127 9.51 -0.80 8.53
C PRO A 127 9.47 -0.63 7.01
N PHE A 128 8.91 -1.63 6.32
CA PHE A 128 8.87 -1.69 4.85
C PHE A 128 10.23 -1.47 4.18
N GLY A 129 11.31 -1.88 4.86
CA GLY A 129 12.65 -1.74 4.32
C GLY A 129 13.13 -0.31 4.15
N GLY A 130 12.60 0.64 4.91
CA GLY A 130 12.92 2.05 4.82
C GLY A 130 12.32 2.78 3.60
N MET A 131 11.41 2.15 2.86
CA MET A 131 10.65 2.83 1.80
C MET A 131 9.63 3.79 2.39
N GLN A 132 9.34 4.86 1.66
CA GLN A 132 8.10 5.59 1.89
C GLN A 132 6.91 4.70 1.51
N VAL A 133 5.90 4.63 2.37
CA VAL A 133 4.67 3.89 2.10
C VAL A 133 3.47 4.83 2.08
N VAL A 134 2.64 4.69 1.06
CA VAL A 134 1.38 5.41 0.92
C VAL A 134 0.25 4.41 0.92
N PHE A 135 -0.48 4.34 2.01
CA PHE A 135 -1.76 3.65 2.07
C PHE A 135 -2.86 4.57 1.59
N CYS A 136 -3.78 4.05 0.80
CA CYS A 136 -4.95 4.79 0.34
C CYS A 136 -6.21 3.94 0.50
N GLY A 137 -7.27 4.53 1.00
CA GLY A 137 -8.55 3.83 1.17
C GLY A 137 -9.47 4.51 2.17
N ASP A 138 -10.59 3.84 2.41
CA ASP A 138 -11.62 4.30 3.34
C ASP A 138 -12.11 3.10 4.17
N PHE A 139 -11.79 3.09 5.47
CA PHE A 139 -12.17 1.99 6.36
C PHE A 139 -13.66 1.96 6.71
N PHE A 140 -14.44 2.94 6.28
CA PHE A 140 -15.91 2.92 6.36
C PHE A 140 -16.56 2.24 5.15
N GLN A 141 -15.76 1.82 4.15
CA GLN A 141 -16.20 1.04 3.00
C GLN A 141 -16.03 -0.47 3.25
N LEU A 142 -15.83 -1.26 2.18
CA LEU A 142 -15.79 -2.72 2.28
C LEU A 142 -14.61 -3.21 3.15
N PRO A 143 -14.90 -4.07 4.15
CA PRO A 143 -13.88 -4.67 5.00
C PRO A 143 -13.11 -5.80 4.28
N PRO A 144 -11.99 -6.28 4.87
CA PRO A 144 -11.29 -7.45 4.39
C PRO A 144 -12.19 -8.69 4.37
N VAL A 145 -12.07 -9.51 3.32
CA VAL A 145 -12.79 -10.78 3.24
C VAL A 145 -12.04 -11.83 4.06
N ASN A 146 -12.67 -12.32 5.11
CA ASN A 146 -12.12 -13.39 5.94
C ASN A 146 -12.37 -14.75 5.30
N ARG A 147 -11.35 -15.34 4.66
CA ARG A 147 -11.45 -16.66 3.99
C ARG A 147 -11.10 -17.85 4.88
N CYS A 148 -10.39 -17.63 5.99
CA CYS A 148 -9.72 -18.72 6.71
C CYS A 148 -10.08 -18.86 8.18
N GLY A 149 -11.03 -18.10 8.71
CA GLY A 149 -11.39 -18.18 10.15
C GLY A 149 -10.26 -17.79 11.13
N VAL A 150 -9.12 -17.32 10.62
CA VAL A 150 -8.01 -16.83 11.44
C VAL A 150 -8.30 -15.38 11.83
N GLU A 151 -8.45 -15.11 13.12
CA GLU A 151 -8.87 -13.79 13.64
C GLU A 151 -8.01 -12.62 13.12
N SER A 152 -6.69 -12.80 13.00
CA SER A 152 -5.79 -11.77 12.51
C SER A 152 -5.97 -11.45 11.03
N MET A 153 -6.44 -12.43 10.23
CA MET A 153 -6.67 -12.26 8.80
C MET A 153 -7.97 -11.50 8.49
N GLY A 154 -8.92 -11.44 9.44
CA GLY A 154 -10.16 -10.67 9.30
C GLY A 154 -10.08 -9.24 9.82
N LYS A 155 -8.98 -8.83 10.47
CA LYS A 155 -8.82 -7.48 11.03
C LYS A 155 -8.34 -6.51 9.95
N PHE A 156 -8.77 -5.25 10.06
CA PHE A 156 -8.29 -4.17 9.20
C PHE A 156 -6.77 -3.98 9.28
N ALA A 157 -6.18 -3.51 8.20
CA ALA A 157 -4.73 -3.29 8.06
C ALA A 157 -4.10 -2.47 9.20
N TYR A 158 -4.83 -1.49 9.76
CA TYR A 158 -4.32 -0.66 10.88
C TYR A 158 -4.12 -1.43 12.20
N HIS A 159 -4.64 -2.65 12.32
CA HIS A 159 -4.35 -3.53 13.45
C HIS A 159 -3.03 -4.27 13.33
N SER A 160 -2.40 -4.27 12.13
CA SER A 160 -1.13 -4.95 11.88
C SER A 160 0.02 -4.35 12.69
N ARG A 161 1.02 -5.17 12.96
CA ARG A 161 2.31 -4.73 13.50
C ARG A 161 2.97 -3.74 12.54
N ALA A 162 2.97 -4.07 11.23
CA ALA A 162 3.55 -3.26 10.18
C ALA A 162 3.03 -1.82 10.16
N TRP A 163 1.72 -1.64 10.28
CA TRP A 163 1.10 -0.31 10.37
C TRP A 163 1.53 0.45 11.62
N LYS A 164 1.51 -0.22 12.78
CA LYS A 164 1.86 0.38 14.07
C LYS A 164 3.33 0.80 14.15
N GLU A 165 4.23 0.03 13.54
CA GLU A 165 5.64 0.38 13.45
C GLU A 165 5.91 1.52 12.46
N LEU A 166 5.23 1.53 11.31
CA LEU A 166 5.36 2.57 10.29
C LEU A 166 4.83 3.93 10.75
N LYS A 167 3.72 3.96 11.52
CA LYS A 167 3.04 5.16 12.01
C LYS A 167 2.76 6.18 10.88
N PRO A 168 2.00 5.81 9.84
CA PRO A 168 1.75 6.70 8.72
C PRO A 168 1.00 7.94 9.17
N GLU A 169 1.35 9.10 8.61
CA GLU A 169 0.62 10.35 8.82
C GLU A 169 -0.75 10.28 8.14
N VAL A 170 -1.80 10.67 8.84
CA VAL A 170 -3.16 10.61 8.31
C VAL A 170 -3.47 11.88 7.51
N CYS A 171 -3.73 11.73 6.22
CA CYS A 171 -4.20 12.78 5.33
C CYS A 171 -5.68 12.54 4.99
N TYR A 172 -6.57 13.28 5.64
CA TYR A 172 -8.02 13.17 5.42
C TYR A 172 -8.50 14.24 4.44
N LEU A 173 -8.94 13.82 3.25
CA LEU A 173 -9.52 14.71 2.24
C LEU A 173 -10.97 15.05 2.59
N THR A 174 -11.27 16.33 2.76
CA THR A 174 -12.59 16.83 3.19
C THR A 174 -13.45 17.29 2.04
N GLU A 175 -12.87 17.67 0.89
CA GLU A 175 -13.61 18.17 -0.26
C GLU A 175 -14.19 17.04 -1.11
N GLN A 176 -15.42 17.23 -1.60
CA GLN A 176 -16.09 16.32 -2.53
C GLN A 176 -16.13 16.93 -3.93
N TYR A 177 -15.61 16.18 -4.92
CA TYR A 177 -15.51 16.64 -6.31
C TYR A 177 -16.57 16.02 -7.23
N ARG A 178 -17.22 14.90 -6.83
CA ARG A 178 -18.20 14.19 -7.66
C ARG A 178 -19.55 14.89 -7.84
N HIS A 179 -19.86 15.94 -7.08
CA HIS A 179 -21.14 16.65 -7.14
C HIS A 179 -21.07 18.02 -7.83
N LYS A 180 -19.95 18.36 -8.51
CA LYS A 180 -19.82 19.62 -9.23
C LYS A 180 -20.26 19.56 -10.71
N ASP A 181 -20.64 18.37 -11.22
CA ASP A 181 -21.09 18.15 -12.60
C ASP A 181 -22.58 17.70 -12.60
N GLN A 182 -23.50 18.55 -12.11
CA GLN A 182 -24.93 18.50 -12.41
C GLN A 182 -25.45 19.90 -12.71
#